data_7798976e8790611c3b79bf607c620f59
#
_entry.id   7798976e8790611c3b79bf607c620f59
#
_cell.length_a   1.000
_cell.length_b   1.000
_cell.length_c   1.000
_cell.angle_alpha   90.00
_cell.angle_beta   90.00
_cell.angle_gamma   90.00
#
_symmetry.space_group_name_H-M   'P 1'
#
loop_
_entity.id
_entity.type
_entity.pdbx_description
1 polymer ?
#
loop_
_entity_poly.entity_id
_entity_poly.type
_entity_poly.pdbx_seq_one_letter_code
_entity_poly.pdbx_strand_id
1 'polypeptide(L)'
;MKKSLVFVLLILCCSLLFSQGSIERDLFKDRSHFALITDKSYSPIVLKGSDIAVEEHYPYLQVDILRINNKIEAESLVLSAVGGNYDAILSYGESSSIVRNLAFEYSDIVFASISDTKSSSLSHNYTEFYYDYTPLSFLCGMGAYSLTDTRKIGLIAYSGDENADAFISGLKEMGGDIKLEAYYIEENTDDETIKIICDILYRDGADILYTLINNRADIAIEKAREWGRYVIVGDGYYPLDSTVILSISKDMEKAVSLMIGKIKEGGNGGESIGLGLKDSVLDLSWFINGESFMNLDPAMKTKIIDARSLLHRYRYEIKNGPQE
;
A
#
# COMPACT_ATOMS: atom_id res chain seq x y z
N MET A 1 -13.46 -27.68 66.99
CA MET A 1 -13.40 -26.40 66.19
C MET A 1 -12.13 -26.16 65.40
N LYS A 2 -10.91 -26.45 65.87
CA LYS A 2 -9.67 -26.21 65.12
C LYS A 2 -9.50 -27.01 63.78
N LYS A 3 -10.03 -28.24 63.70
CA LYS A 3 -9.89 -29.06 62.47
C LYS A 3 -10.79 -28.60 61.32
N SER A 4 -11.93 -27.98 61.62
CA SER A 4 -12.87 -27.45 60.60
C SER A 4 -12.36 -26.18 59.93
N LEU A 5 -11.59 -25.34 60.65
CA LEU A 5 -11.05 -24.08 60.14
C LEU A 5 -9.92 -24.34 59.16
N VAL A 6 -9.10 -25.35 59.40
CA VAL A 6 -7.96 -25.71 58.46
C VAL A 6 -8.50 -26.29 57.16
N PHE A 7 -9.60 -27.05 57.19
CA PHE A 7 -10.19 -27.60 55.97
C PHE A 7 -10.84 -26.50 55.10
N VAL A 8 -11.50 -25.53 55.69
CA VAL A 8 -12.06 -24.34 54.98
C VAL A 8 -10.94 -23.48 54.37
N LEU A 9 -9.82 -23.26 55.08
CA LEU A 9 -8.68 -22.54 54.57
C LEU A 9 -8.00 -23.26 53.39
N LEU A 10 -7.92 -24.59 53.44
CA LEU A 10 -7.34 -25.39 52.32
C LEU A 10 -8.25 -25.35 51.08
N ILE A 11 -9.57 -25.37 51.26
CA ILE A 11 -10.51 -25.23 50.13
C ILE A 11 -10.45 -23.84 49.53
N LEU A 12 -10.31 -22.79 50.33
CA LEU A 12 -10.14 -21.42 49.84
C LEU A 12 -8.80 -21.23 49.11
N CYS A 13 -7.69 -21.79 49.63
CA CYS A 13 -6.41 -21.76 48.90
C CYS A 13 -6.44 -22.55 47.59
N CYS A 14 -7.09 -23.73 47.55
CA CYS A 14 -7.28 -24.48 46.31
C CYS A 14 -8.15 -23.71 45.31
N SER A 15 -9.24 -23.06 45.74
CA SER A 15 -10.09 -22.28 44.85
C SER A 15 -9.37 -21.04 44.29
N LEU A 16 -8.50 -20.39 45.09
CA LEU A 16 -7.67 -19.29 44.62
C LEU A 16 -6.59 -19.74 43.64
N LEU A 17 -5.98 -20.90 43.83
CA LEU A 17 -5.01 -21.49 42.90
C LEU A 17 -5.68 -21.95 41.60
N PHE A 18 -6.91 -22.48 41.65
CA PHE A 18 -7.68 -22.81 40.46
C PHE A 18 -8.20 -21.57 39.73
N SER A 19 -8.54 -20.47 40.43
CA SER A 19 -8.93 -19.20 39.82
C SER A 19 -7.72 -18.51 39.15
N GLN A 20 -6.55 -18.54 39.75
CA GLN A 20 -5.32 -18.08 39.10
C GLN A 20 -4.95 -18.90 37.87
N GLY A 21 -5.08 -20.22 37.94
CA GLY A 21 -4.82 -21.10 36.79
C GLY A 21 -5.82 -20.91 35.64
N SER A 22 -7.08 -20.51 35.91
CA SER A 22 -8.06 -20.16 34.86
C SER A 22 -7.78 -18.76 34.26
N ILE A 23 -7.40 -17.81 35.09
CA ILE A 23 -7.00 -16.47 34.64
C ILE A 23 -5.73 -16.53 33.79
N GLU A 24 -4.73 -17.31 34.20
CA GLU A 24 -3.53 -17.54 33.37
C GLU A 24 -3.88 -18.24 32.04
N ARG A 25 -4.74 -19.27 32.06
CA ARG A 25 -5.17 -19.97 30.83
C ARG A 25 -5.93 -19.04 29.87
N ASP A 26 -6.77 -18.15 30.37
CA ASP A 26 -7.47 -17.16 29.53
C ASP A 26 -6.53 -16.08 29.00
N LEU A 27 -5.53 -15.64 29.79
CA LEU A 27 -4.46 -14.74 29.35
C LEU A 27 -3.53 -15.37 28.29
N PHE A 28 -3.33 -16.69 28.33
CA PHE A 28 -2.54 -17.42 27.33
C PHE A 28 -3.35 -17.75 26.05
N LYS A 29 -4.67 -17.76 26.12
CA LYS A 29 -5.53 -18.04 24.98
C LYS A 29 -5.56 -16.92 23.93
N ASP A 30 -5.22 -15.70 24.34
CA ASP A 30 -5.14 -14.53 23.47
C ASP A 30 -3.74 -14.28 22.88
N ARG A 31 -2.73 -15.08 23.25
CA ARG A 31 -1.39 -14.97 22.65
C ARG A 31 -1.41 -15.53 21.24
N SER A 32 -0.98 -14.73 20.30
CA SER A 32 -0.75 -15.17 18.92
C SER A 32 0.72 -14.97 18.57
N HIS A 33 1.23 -15.89 17.75
CA HIS A 33 2.62 -15.88 17.31
C HIS A 33 2.64 -15.94 15.78
N PHE A 34 3.07 -14.85 15.15
CA PHE A 34 3.12 -14.73 13.70
C PHE A 34 4.56 -14.74 13.21
N ALA A 35 4.80 -15.38 12.07
CA ALA A 35 6.02 -15.16 11.28
C ALA A 35 5.73 -14.11 10.22
N LEU A 36 6.56 -13.06 10.12
CA LEU A 36 6.48 -12.06 9.06
C LEU A 36 7.76 -12.09 8.23
N ILE A 37 7.61 -12.56 7.00
CA ILE A 37 8.72 -12.80 6.07
C ILE A 37 8.88 -11.59 5.16
N THR A 38 10.09 -11.09 5.02
CA THR A 38 10.35 -9.89 4.23
C THR A 38 11.76 -9.86 3.65
N ASP A 39 11.91 -9.14 2.56
CA ASP A 39 13.23 -8.84 2.01
C ASP A 39 14.00 -7.90 2.93
N LYS A 40 15.32 -8.02 2.91
CA LYS A 40 16.20 -7.21 3.77
C LYS A 40 15.98 -5.70 3.57
N SER A 41 15.67 -5.26 2.37
CA SER A 41 15.40 -3.86 2.02
C SER A 41 14.15 -3.30 2.72
N TYR A 42 13.11 -4.11 2.90
CA TYR A 42 11.86 -3.72 3.56
C TYR A 42 11.86 -3.97 5.07
N SER A 43 12.86 -4.66 5.60
CA SER A 43 12.92 -5.05 7.01
C SER A 43 12.70 -3.90 8.01
N PRO A 44 13.25 -2.67 7.82
CA PRO A 44 12.99 -1.55 8.73
C PRO A 44 11.52 -1.12 8.75
N ILE A 45 10.86 -1.11 7.59
CA ILE A 45 9.45 -0.75 7.42
C ILE A 45 8.56 -1.79 8.09
N VAL A 46 8.85 -3.07 7.82
CA VAL A 46 8.11 -4.20 8.38
C VAL A 46 8.24 -4.25 9.90
N LEU A 47 9.44 -4.01 10.44
CA LEU A 47 9.66 -3.95 11.89
C LEU A 47 8.81 -2.84 12.52
N LYS A 48 8.87 -1.63 11.97
CA LYS A 48 8.10 -0.49 12.51
C LYS A 48 6.60 -0.70 12.40
N GLY A 49 6.10 -1.22 11.27
CA GLY A 49 4.68 -1.56 11.12
C GLY A 49 4.22 -2.65 12.09
N SER A 50 5.08 -3.63 12.39
CA SER A 50 4.83 -4.64 13.41
C SER A 50 4.79 -4.05 14.82
N ASP A 51 5.74 -3.17 15.15
CA ASP A 51 5.77 -2.47 16.45
C ASP A 51 4.51 -1.65 16.66
N ILE A 52 4.05 -0.90 15.64
CA ILE A 52 2.78 -0.15 15.69
C ILE A 52 1.60 -1.09 15.99
N ALA A 53 1.50 -2.23 15.31
CA ALA A 53 0.41 -3.17 15.54
C ALA A 53 0.42 -3.74 16.97
N VAL A 54 1.61 -4.09 17.48
CA VAL A 54 1.75 -4.67 18.83
C VAL A 54 1.48 -3.62 19.92
N GLU A 55 2.06 -2.42 19.80
CA GLU A 55 1.95 -1.39 20.82
C GLU A 55 0.55 -0.77 20.88
N GLU A 56 -0.06 -0.50 19.72
CA GLU A 56 -1.34 0.21 19.68
C GLU A 56 -2.55 -0.69 19.90
N HIS A 57 -2.48 -1.98 19.49
CA HIS A 57 -3.67 -2.81 19.39
C HIS A 57 -3.56 -4.19 20.05
N TYR A 58 -2.38 -4.80 20.10
CA TYR A 58 -2.25 -6.24 20.40
C TYR A 58 -1.08 -6.60 21.32
N PRO A 59 -1.11 -6.21 22.61
CA PRO A 59 0.03 -6.39 23.53
C PRO A 59 0.43 -7.85 23.79
N TYR A 60 -0.41 -8.82 23.39
CA TYR A 60 -0.13 -10.26 23.53
C TYR A 60 0.23 -10.94 22.19
N LEU A 61 0.46 -10.16 21.15
CA LEU A 61 0.92 -10.65 19.86
C LEU A 61 2.45 -10.65 19.83
N GLN A 62 3.04 -11.77 19.44
CA GLN A 62 4.45 -11.87 19.09
C GLN A 62 4.57 -11.94 17.57
N VAL A 63 5.47 -11.15 16.99
CA VAL A 63 5.77 -11.18 15.56
C VAL A 63 7.27 -11.40 15.37
N ASP A 64 7.64 -12.52 14.78
CA ASP A 64 9.01 -12.82 14.42
C ASP A 64 9.30 -12.36 12.99
N ILE A 65 10.26 -11.44 12.82
CA ILE A 65 10.65 -10.93 11.51
C ILE A 65 11.71 -11.84 10.90
N LEU A 66 11.32 -12.57 9.86
CA LEU A 66 12.18 -13.48 9.11
C LEU A 66 12.67 -12.80 7.83
N ARG A 67 13.99 -12.58 7.72
CA ARG A 67 14.58 -11.81 6.62
C ARG A 67 15.15 -12.72 5.57
N ILE A 68 14.80 -12.50 4.31
CA ILE A 68 15.41 -13.16 3.16
C ILE A 68 16.52 -12.29 2.58
N ASN A 69 17.64 -12.91 2.25
CA ASN A 69 18.78 -12.24 1.62
C ASN A 69 18.75 -12.38 0.09
N ASN A 70 18.10 -13.43 -0.39
CA ASN A 70 17.95 -13.71 -1.82
C ASN A 70 16.75 -14.64 -2.07
N LYS A 71 16.29 -14.66 -3.31
CA LYS A 71 15.09 -15.42 -3.72
C LYS A 71 15.20 -16.94 -3.50
N ILE A 72 16.40 -17.50 -3.53
CA ILE A 72 16.62 -18.95 -3.33
C ILE A 72 16.35 -19.35 -1.88
N GLU A 73 16.69 -18.47 -0.94
CA GLU A 73 16.44 -18.70 0.49
C GLU A 73 14.97 -18.51 0.86
N ALA A 74 14.21 -17.75 0.07
CA ALA A 74 12.84 -17.39 0.39
C ALA A 74 11.93 -18.61 0.58
N GLU A 75 11.95 -19.56 -0.35
CA GLU A 75 11.12 -20.76 -0.27
C GLU A 75 11.49 -21.64 0.94
N SER A 76 12.79 -21.86 1.17
CA SER A 76 13.24 -22.66 2.32
C SER A 76 12.89 -22.00 3.65
N LEU A 77 12.93 -20.67 3.72
CA LEU A 77 12.57 -19.92 4.92
C LEU A 77 11.04 -19.99 5.18
N VAL A 78 10.22 -19.85 4.15
CA VAL A 78 8.77 -20.01 4.27
C VAL A 78 8.41 -21.42 4.69
N LEU A 79 9.02 -22.45 4.10
CA LEU A 79 8.83 -23.86 4.51
C LEU A 79 9.28 -24.11 5.96
N SER A 80 10.37 -23.47 6.39
CA SER A 80 10.81 -23.53 7.79
C SER A 80 9.77 -22.89 8.73
N ALA A 81 9.16 -21.76 8.31
CA ALA A 81 8.08 -21.13 9.08
C ALA A 81 6.83 -22.01 9.13
N VAL A 82 6.47 -22.68 8.02
CA VAL A 82 5.39 -23.70 7.99
C VAL A 82 5.61 -24.82 8.98
N GLY A 83 6.85 -25.30 9.11
CA GLY A 83 7.23 -26.32 10.11
C GLY A 83 7.38 -25.76 11.53
N GLY A 84 7.29 -24.45 11.72
CA GLY A 84 7.35 -23.76 13.01
C GLY A 84 6.02 -23.80 13.75
N ASN A 85 5.99 -23.19 14.93
CA ASN A 85 4.76 -23.09 15.75
C ASN A 85 4.19 -21.68 15.66
N TYR A 86 3.79 -21.26 14.45
CA TYR A 86 3.17 -19.98 14.16
C TYR A 86 1.67 -20.15 13.89
N ASP A 87 0.87 -19.23 14.40
CA ASP A 87 -0.57 -19.18 14.14
C ASP A 87 -0.88 -18.62 12.74
N ALA A 88 0.01 -17.76 12.23
CA ALA A 88 -0.07 -17.24 10.87
C ALA A 88 1.31 -16.95 10.27
N ILE A 89 1.40 -17.07 8.96
CA ILE A 89 2.58 -16.71 8.16
C ILE A 89 2.24 -15.55 7.26
N LEU A 90 2.87 -14.42 7.51
CA LEU A 90 2.66 -13.17 6.79
C LEU A 90 3.86 -12.88 5.89
N SER A 91 3.67 -12.12 4.82
CA SER A 91 4.79 -11.69 3.99
C SER A 91 4.61 -10.29 3.40
N TYR A 92 5.75 -9.65 3.13
CA TYR A 92 5.84 -8.38 2.45
C TYR A 92 7.04 -8.39 1.48
N GLY A 93 6.80 -8.04 0.21
CA GLY A 93 7.83 -8.01 -0.82
C GLY A 93 7.86 -9.28 -1.69
N GLU A 94 9.05 -9.69 -2.15
CA GLU A 94 9.22 -10.80 -3.11
C GLU A 94 8.72 -12.16 -2.60
N SER A 95 8.70 -12.37 -1.29
CA SER A 95 8.17 -13.60 -0.68
C SER A 95 6.67 -13.78 -0.81
N SER A 96 5.91 -12.73 -1.16
CA SER A 96 4.44 -12.76 -1.21
C SER A 96 3.91 -13.81 -2.20
N SER A 97 4.55 -13.97 -3.36
CA SER A 97 4.17 -14.98 -4.34
C SER A 97 4.40 -16.40 -3.84
N ILE A 98 5.47 -16.63 -3.07
CA ILE A 98 5.81 -17.94 -2.49
C ILE A 98 4.80 -18.29 -1.42
N VAL A 99 4.52 -17.37 -0.49
CA VAL A 99 3.52 -17.55 0.57
C VAL A 99 2.15 -17.85 0.00
N ARG A 100 1.72 -17.13 -1.05
CA ARG A 100 0.47 -17.40 -1.74
C ARG A 100 0.38 -18.80 -2.32
N ASN A 101 1.45 -19.28 -2.96
CA ASN A 101 1.46 -20.61 -3.57
C ASN A 101 1.40 -21.71 -2.50
N LEU A 102 2.17 -21.57 -1.42
CA LEU A 102 2.18 -22.54 -0.32
C LEU A 102 0.86 -22.59 0.44
N ALA A 103 0.06 -21.53 0.44
CA ALA A 103 -1.27 -21.55 1.05
C ALA A 103 -2.21 -22.60 0.42
N PHE A 104 -2.03 -22.98 -0.84
CA PHE A 104 -2.78 -24.07 -1.46
C PHE A 104 -2.36 -25.45 -0.98
N GLU A 105 -1.12 -25.60 -0.48
CA GLU A 105 -0.56 -26.87 -0.03
C GLU A 105 -0.79 -27.11 1.47
N TYR A 106 -0.85 -26.04 2.27
CA TYR A 106 -0.92 -26.06 3.73
C TYR A 106 -2.20 -25.41 4.25
N SER A 107 -3.32 -26.12 4.10
CA SER A 107 -4.67 -25.60 4.38
C SER A 107 -4.95 -25.24 5.85
N ASP A 108 -4.18 -25.78 6.78
CA ASP A 108 -4.38 -25.63 8.24
C ASP A 108 -3.65 -24.40 8.82
N ILE A 109 -2.87 -23.70 8.00
CA ILE A 109 -2.12 -22.51 8.39
C ILE A 109 -2.77 -21.29 7.75
N VAL A 110 -2.90 -20.19 8.49
CA VAL A 110 -3.34 -18.90 7.95
C VAL A 110 -2.16 -18.20 7.29
N PHE A 111 -2.38 -17.74 6.06
CA PHE A 111 -1.40 -16.98 5.30
C PHE A 111 -1.93 -15.62 4.93
N ALA A 112 -1.06 -14.61 4.88
CA ALA A 112 -1.39 -13.32 4.30
C ALA A 112 -0.17 -12.66 3.66
N SER A 113 -0.41 -11.80 2.68
CA SER A 113 0.67 -10.96 2.14
C SER A 113 0.16 -9.62 1.64
N ILE A 114 1.10 -8.67 1.49
CA ILE A 114 0.86 -7.42 0.80
C ILE A 114 1.49 -7.52 -0.59
N SER A 115 0.72 -7.19 -1.63
CA SER A 115 1.15 -7.17 -3.03
C SER A 115 0.80 -5.82 -3.69
N ASP A 116 1.45 -5.50 -4.80
CA ASP A 116 1.11 -4.29 -5.58
C ASP A 116 -0.11 -4.53 -6.50
N THR A 117 -0.49 -5.77 -6.75
CA THR A 117 -1.58 -6.13 -7.66
C THR A 117 -2.51 -7.17 -7.05
N LYS A 118 -3.79 -7.08 -7.38
CA LYS A 118 -4.81 -8.04 -6.96
C LYS A 118 -4.70 -9.35 -7.75
N SER A 119 -4.71 -10.48 -7.04
CA SER A 119 -4.67 -11.81 -7.65
C SER A 119 -6.06 -12.29 -8.07
N SER A 120 -6.11 -13.10 -9.13
CA SER A 120 -7.36 -13.66 -9.65
C SER A 120 -7.84 -14.92 -8.89
N SER A 121 -6.97 -15.56 -8.12
CA SER A 121 -7.28 -16.80 -7.40
C SER A 121 -6.56 -16.87 -6.06
N LEU A 122 -7.31 -17.15 -5.00
CA LEU A 122 -6.83 -17.24 -3.62
C LEU A 122 -7.22 -18.58 -3.00
N SER A 123 -6.35 -19.13 -2.16
CA SER A 123 -6.70 -20.23 -1.27
C SER A 123 -7.61 -19.71 -0.14
N HIS A 124 -8.47 -20.59 0.39
CA HIS A 124 -9.41 -20.24 1.46
C HIS A 124 -8.74 -19.79 2.77
N ASN A 125 -7.48 -20.11 2.98
CA ASN A 125 -6.67 -19.79 4.15
C ASN A 125 -5.65 -18.65 3.87
N TYR A 126 -5.79 -17.93 2.74
CA TYR A 126 -4.90 -16.86 2.35
C TYR A 126 -5.64 -15.55 2.16
N THR A 127 -5.20 -14.50 2.87
CA THR A 127 -5.69 -13.14 2.71
C THR A 127 -4.65 -12.32 1.94
N GLU A 128 -5.07 -11.74 0.83
CA GLU A 128 -4.25 -10.83 0.06
C GLU A 128 -4.61 -9.38 0.41
N PHE A 129 -3.61 -8.61 0.77
CA PHE A 129 -3.71 -7.15 0.83
C PHE A 129 -3.05 -6.58 -0.41
N TYR A 130 -3.69 -5.64 -1.09
CA TYR A 130 -3.11 -4.99 -2.27
C TYR A 130 -3.32 -3.48 -2.22
N TYR A 131 -2.44 -2.72 -2.86
CA TYR A 131 -2.58 -1.28 -2.92
C TYR A 131 -3.62 -0.88 -3.96
N ASP A 132 -4.73 -0.28 -3.51
CA ASP A 132 -5.80 0.22 -4.39
C ASP A 132 -5.54 1.67 -4.79
N TYR A 133 -4.86 1.84 -5.91
CA TYR A 133 -4.56 3.16 -6.49
C TYR A 133 -5.72 3.78 -7.25
N THR A 134 -6.76 3.02 -7.57
CA THR A 134 -7.86 3.45 -8.45
C THR A 134 -8.51 4.78 -8.05
N PRO A 135 -8.88 4.99 -6.78
CA PRO A 135 -9.48 6.28 -6.38
C PRO A 135 -8.52 7.46 -6.50
N LEU A 136 -7.22 7.22 -6.28
CA LEU A 136 -6.21 8.27 -6.37
C LEU A 136 -5.83 8.59 -7.81
N SER A 137 -5.81 7.59 -8.69
CA SER A 137 -5.62 7.78 -10.13
C SER A 137 -6.74 8.61 -10.73
N PHE A 138 -8.00 8.38 -10.31
CA PHE A 138 -9.13 9.24 -10.66
C PHE A 138 -8.88 10.70 -10.22
N LEU A 139 -8.46 10.91 -8.97
CA LEU A 139 -8.12 12.25 -8.47
C LEU A 139 -6.92 12.86 -9.20
N CYS A 140 -5.91 12.08 -9.59
CA CYS A 140 -4.81 12.54 -10.43
C CYS A 140 -5.29 13.05 -11.80
N GLY A 141 -6.29 12.39 -12.39
CA GLY A 141 -6.94 12.85 -13.63
C GLY A 141 -7.61 14.23 -13.47
N MET A 142 -8.37 14.41 -12.41
CA MET A 142 -8.95 15.73 -12.07
C MET A 142 -7.88 16.79 -11.82
N GLY A 143 -6.79 16.41 -11.12
CA GLY A 143 -5.64 17.28 -10.88
C GLY A 143 -4.95 17.69 -12.18
N ALA A 144 -4.66 16.75 -13.07
CA ALA A 144 -4.03 17.00 -14.36
C ALA A 144 -4.87 17.97 -15.21
N TYR A 145 -6.20 17.79 -15.23
CA TYR A 145 -7.12 18.71 -15.89
C TYR A 145 -6.97 20.15 -15.37
N SER A 146 -6.91 20.31 -14.05
CA SER A 146 -6.83 21.62 -13.40
C SER A 146 -5.47 22.30 -13.59
N LEU A 147 -4.42 21.51 -13.75
CA LEU A 147 -3.03 21.98 -13.80
C LEU A 147 -2.55 22.31 -15.21
N THR A 148 -3.06 21.63 -16.26
CA THR A 148 -2.60 21.83 -17.63
C THR A 148 -2.89 23.24 -18.15
N ASP A 149 -1.93 23.79 -18.90
CA ASP A 149 -2.07 25.05 -19.66
C ASP A 149 -2.42 24.81 -21.13
N THR A 150 -1.88 23.72 -21.68
CA THR A 150 -2.02 23.42 -23.12
C THR A 150 -3.30 22.66 -23.46
N ARG A 151 -4.03 22.17 -22.45
CA ARG A 151 -5.14 21.24 -22.63
C ARG A 151 -4.73 19.94 -23.33
N LYS A 152 -3.43 19.61 -23.30
CA LYS A 152 -2.89 18.37 -23.81
C LYS A 152 -2.14 17.65 -22.70
N ILE A 153 -2.51 16.39 -22.50
CA ILE A 153 -1.95 15.54 -21.44
C ILE A 153 -1.45 14.26 -22.07
N GLY A 154 -0.26 13.84 -21.69
CA GLY A 154 0.29 12.53 -22.03
C GLY A 154 0.00 11.51 -20.93
N LEU A 155 -0.20 10.26 -21.31
CA LEU A 155 -0.31 9.11 -20.42
C LEU A 155 0.63 8.02 -20.91
N ILE A 156 1.44 7.48 -20.00
CA ILE A 156 2.19 6.25 -20.23
C ILE A 156 1.84 5.26 -19.13
N ALA A 157 1.33 4.08 -19.51
CA ALA A 157 0.90 3.05 -18.58
C ALA A 157 1.24 1.66 -19.13
N TYR A 158 1.28 0.65 -18.26
CA TYR A 158 1.32 -0.73 -18.76
C TYR A 158 -0.02 -1.12 -19.37
N SER A 159 0.03 -2.03 -20.35
CA SER A 159 -1.18 -2.57 -21.01
C SER A 159 -2.09 -3.24 -19.97
N GLY A 160 -3.36 -2.84 -19.93
CA GLY A 160 -4.36 -3.40 -19.03
C GLY A 160 -4.33 -2.85 -17.61
N ASP A 161 -3.60 -1.76 -17.34
CA ASP A 161 -3.61 -1.11 -16.02
C ASP A 161 -4.94 -0.37 -15.78
N GLU A 162 -5.75 -0.85 -14.82
CA GLU A 162 -7.04 -0.27 -14.45
C GLU A 162 -6.91 1.17 -13.94
N ASN A 163 -5.75 1.55 -13.42
CA ASN A 163 -5.49 2.91 -12.93
C ASN A 163 -5.43 3.93 -14.07
N ALA A 164 -5.05 3.49 -15.29
CA ALA A 164 -5.11 4.33 -16.47
C ALA A 164 -6.56 4.71 -16.81
N ASP A 165 -7.49 3.77 -16.74
CA ASP A 165 -8.91 4.02 -16.97
C ASP A 165 -9.51 4.92 -15.90
N ALA A 166 -9.10 4.76 -14.64
CA ALA A 166 -9.50 5.65 -13.56
C ALA A 166 -9.02 7.09 -13.78
N PHE A 167 -7.77 7.28 -14.19
CA PHE A 167 -7.22 8.59 -14.54
C PHE A 167 -8.03 9.26 -15.68
N ILE A 168 -8.31 8.50 -16.74
CA ILE A 168 -9.12 8.99 -17.88
C ILE A 168 -10.53 9.40 -17.42
N SER A 169 -11.11 8.62 -16.49
CA SER A 169 -12.42 8.94 -15.92
C SER A 169 -12.38 10.25 -15.11
N GLY A 170 -11.30 10.48 -14.34
CA GLY A 170 -11.09 11.74 -13.62
C GLY A 170 -10.94 12.95 -14.54
N LEU A 171 -10.28 12.82 -15.69
CA LEU A 171 -10.23 13.86 -16.71
C LEU A 171 -11.62 14.20 -17.27
N LYS A 172 -12.43 13.16 -17.55
CA LYS A 172 -13.80 13.33 -18.09
C LYS A 172 -14.75 13.98 -17.09
N GLU A 173 -14.60 13.68 -15.80
CA GLU A 173 -15.42 14.30 -14.73
C GLU A 173 -15.27 15.82 -14.70
N MET A 174 -14.09 16.33 -15.01
CA MET A 174 -13.81 17.77 -15.03
C MET A 174 -14.30 18.51 -16.27
N GLY A 175 -14.64 17.79 -17.33
CA GLY A 175 -15.15 18.40 -18.55
C GLY A 175 -14.39 17.99 -19.81
N GLY A 176 -14.77 17.54 -20.81
CA GLY A 176 -14.17 16.79 -21.89
C GLY A 176 -13.32 17.54 -22.93
N ASP A 177 -12.82 18.73 -22.68
CA ASP A 177 -12.04 19.52 -23.63
C ASP A 177 -10.50 19.28 -23.59
N ILE A 178 -10.09 18.16 -23.00
CA ILE A 178 -8.69 17.73 -22.95
C ILE A 178 -8.35 16.81 -24.13
N LYS A 179 -7.25 17.09 -24.80
CA LYS A 179 -6.64 16.15 -25.72
C LYS A 179 -5.71 15.24 -24.93
N LEU A 180 -6.15 14.01 -24.65
CA LEU A 180 -5.32 12.96 -24.06
C LEU A 180 -4.65 12.16 -25.18
N GLU A 181 -3.34 11.95 -25.04
CA GLU A 181 -2.56 11.04 -25.86
C GLU A 181 -1.95 9.97 -24.97
N ALA A 182 -2.42 8.71 -25.13
CA ALA A 182 -2.07 7.60 -24.26
C ALA A 182 -1.20 6.57 -24.99
N TYR A 183 -0.13 6.16 -24.36
CA TYR A 183 0.73 5.06 -24.80
C TYR A 183 0.69 3.94 -23.77
N TYR A 184 0.28 2.75 -24.22
CA TYR A 184 0.30 1.54 -23.42
C TYR A 184 1.52 0.71 -23.81
N ILE A 185 2.33 0.36 -22.84
CA ILE A 185 3.58 -0.37 -23.03
C ILE A 185 3.52 -1.74 -22.36
N GLU A 186 4.38 -2.64 -22.78
CA GLU A 186 4.57 -3.94 -22.16
C GLU A 186 5.70 -3.87 -21.10
N GLU A 187 5.71 -4.79 -20.13
CA GLU A 187 6.74 -4.84 -19.09
C GLU A 187 8.17 -4.95 -19.64
N ASN A 188 8.34 -5.62 -20.78
CA ASN A 188 9.62 -5.81 -21.45
C ASN A 188 9.98 -4.68 -22.45
N THR A 189 9.19 -3.62 -22.54
CA THR A 189 9.53 -2.42 -23.32
C THR A 189 10.85 -1.84 -22.80
N ASP A 190 11.81 -1.57 -23.67
CA ASP A 190 13.10 -1.01 -23.27
C ASP A 190 13.01 0.48 -22.90
N ASP A 191 13.97 0.94 -22.12
CA ASP A 191 14.01 2.30 -21.60
C ASP A 191 14.13 3.36 -22.70
N GLU A 192 14.80 3.04 -23.80
CA GLU A 192 14.97 3.97 -24.93
C GLU A 192 13.64 4.21 -25.63
N THR A 193 12.83 3.17 -25.80
CA THR A 193 11.46 3.30 -26.32
C THR A 193 10.60 4.19 -25.44
N ILE A 194 10.71 4.08 -24.11
CA ILE A 194 9.96 4.96 -23.19
C ILE A 194 10.43 6.41 -23.33
N LYS A 195 11.72 6.67 -23.44
CA LYS A 195 12.25 8.04 -23.69
C LYS A 195 11.68 8.62 -24.98
N ILE A 196 11.66 7.82 -26.07
CA ILE A 196 11.10 8.26 -27.35
C ILE A 196 9.62 8.61 -27.22
N ILE A 197 8.84 7.80 -26.48
CA ILE A 197 7.41 8.08 -26.21
C ILE A 197 7.26 9.40 -25.46
N CYS A 198 8.06 9.63 -24.40
CA CYS A 198 8.04 10.90 -23.68
C CYS A 198 8.34 12.10 -24.60
N ASP A 199 9.38 11.98 -25.45
CA ASP A 199 9.75 13.03 -26.41
C ASP A 199 8.63 13.32 -27.41
N ILE A 200 7.94 12.29 -27.90
CA ILE A 200 6.79 12.43 -28.80
C ILE A 200 5.66 13.21 -28.09
N LEU A 201 5.27 12.80 -26.88
CA LEU A 201 4.21 13.43 -26.13
C LEU A 201 4.49 14.92 -25.84
N TYR A 202 5.70 15.27 -25.40
CA TYR A 202 6.06 16.66 -25.12
C TYR A 202 6.20 17.48 -26.41
N ARG A 203 6.79 16.94 -27.47
CA ARG A 203 6.89 17.60 -28.77
C ARG A 203 5.52 17.90 -29.35
N ASP A 204 4.56 17.01 -29.16
CA ASP A 204 3.19 17.17 -29.65
C ASP A 204 2.35 18.10 -28.76
N GLY A 205 2.96 18.66 -27.71
CA GLY A 205 2.46 19.77 -26.91
C GLY A 205 1.82 19.40 -25.59
N ALA A 206 1.98 18.17 -25.11
CA ALA A 206 1.62 17.84 -23.73
C ALA A 206 2.50 18.69 -22.78
N ASP A 207 1.89 19.27 -21.74
CA ASP A 207 2.60 19.97 -20.69
C ASP A 207 2.64 19.19 -19.38
N ILE A 208 1.77 18.18 -19.27
CA ILE A 208 1.75 17.24 -18.15
C ILE A 208 1.77 15.81 -18.69
N LEU A 209 2.62 14.98 -18.12
CA LEU A 209 2.66 13.55 -18.34
C LEU A 209 2.20 12.82 -17.08
N TYR A 210 1.22 11.93 -17.19
CA TYR A 210 0.86 10.99 -16.14
C TYR A 210 1.53 9.65 -16.41
N THR A 211 2.21 9.08 -15.41
CA THR A 211 2.97 7.84 -15.57
C THR A 211 2.54 6.76 -14.58
N LEU A 212 2.33 5.55 -15.11
CA LEU A 212 1.98 4.31 -14.41
C LEU A 212 2.93 3.19 -14.88
N ILE A 213 4.22 3.38 -14.66
CA ILE A 213 5.29 2.47 -15.10
C ILE A 213 6.22 2.07 -13.96
N ASN A 214 5.70 2.06 -12.73
CA ASN A 214 6.37 1.63 -11.51
C ASN A 214 7.75 2.32 -11.32
N ASN A 215 8.77 1.53 -11.02
CA ASN A 215 10.14 1.98 -10.78
C ASN A 215 10.86 2.59 -12.00
N ARG A 216 10.18 2.72 -13.15
CA ARG A 216 10.73 3.35 -14.39
C ARG A 216 10.23 4.78 -14.59
N ALA A 217 9.46 5.34 -13.65
CA ALA A 217 8.97 6.72 -13.73
C ALA A 217 10.11 7.75 -13.79
N ASP A 218 11.31 7.43 -13.29
CA ASP A 218 12.50 8.27 -13.42
C ASP A 218 12.79 8.68 -14.87
N ILE A 219 12.53 7.80 -15.84
CA ILE A 219 12.71 8.09 -17.27
C ILE A 219 11.80 9.23 -17.71
N ALA A 220 10.53 9.18 -17.33
CA ALA A 220 9.56 10.23 -17.64
C ALA A 220 9.89 11.55 -16.93
N ILE A 221 10.37 11.48 -15.68
CA ILE A 221 10.79 12.64 -14.89
C ILE A 221 12.00 13.33 -15.52
N GLU A 222 13.02 12.57 -15.94
CA GLU A 222 14.20 13.13 -16.63
C GLU A 222 13.78 13.82 -17.93
N LYS A 223 12.95 13.18 -18.75
CA LYS A 223 12.46 13.78 -20.01
C LYS A 223 11.62 15.03 -19.76
N ALA A 224 10.75 15.02 -18.74
CA ALA A 224 9.99 16.21 -18.37
C ALA A 224 10.91 17.38 -17.98
N ARG A 225 11.98 17.10 -17.25
CA ARG A 225 12.98 18.10 -16.86
C ARG A 225 13.71 18.67 -18.07
N GLU A 226 14.09 17.81 -19.04
CA GLU A 226 14.71 18.25 -20.31
C GLU A 226 13.78 19.19 -21.11
N TRP A 227 12.48 18.89 -21.13
CA TRP A 227 11.48 19.68 -21.85
C TRP A 227 10.93 20.87 -21.06
N GLY A 228 11.33 21.06 -19.79
CA GLY A 228 10.76 22.08 -18.89
C GLY A 228 9.25 21.89 -18.68
N ARG A 229 8.81 20.63 -18.52
CA ARG A 229 7.42 20.20 -18.38
C ARG A 229 7.19 19.49 -17.04
N TYR A 230 5.98 18.98 -16.82
CA TYR A 230 5.56 18.42 -15.56
C TYR A 230 5.22 16.95 -15.66
N VAL A 231 5.37 16.23 -14.53
CA VAL A 231 4.96 14.84 -14.36
C VAL A 231 4.06 14.70 -13.14
N ILE A 232 3.07 13.86 -13.26
CA ILE A 232 2.28 13.28 -12.17
C ILE A 232 2.63 11.80 -12.11
N VAL A 233 3.10 11.30 -10.97
CA VAL A 233 3.45 9.89 -10.77
C VAL A 233 2.34 9.18 -10.04
N GLY A 234 1.74 8.17 -10.68
CA GLY A 234 0.53 7.50 -10.22
C GLY A 234 0.75 6.18 -9.48
N ASP A 235 1.96 5.65 -9.45
CA ASP A 235 2.25 4.28 -8.98
C ASP A 235 3.48 4.17 -8.07
N GLY A 236 3.76 5.17 -7.28
CA GLY A 236 4.88 5.11 -6.35
C GLY A 236 5.19 6.44 -5.70
N TYR A 237 6.03 6.38 -4.67
CA TYR A 237 6.53 7.58 -4.03
C TYR A 237 7.75 8.10 -4.78
N TYR A 238 7.62 9.32 -5.29
CA TYR A 238 8.74 10.08 -5.86
C TYR A 238 8.87 11.41 -5.12
N PRO A 239 10.11 11.87 -4.87
CA PRO A 239 10.33 13.17 -4.29
C PRO A 239 9.70 14.27 -5.16
N LEU A 240 8.88 15.10 -4.54
CA LEU A 240 8.24 16.22 -5.22
C LEU A 240 9.27 17.32 -5.47
N ASP A 241 9.27 17.84 -6.68
CA ASP A 241 10.11 18.98 -7.10
C ASP A 241 9.35 19.85 -8.11
N SER A 242 10.04 20.78 -8.75
CA SER A 242 9.45 21.64 -9.78
C SER A 242 9.00 20.87 -11.05
N THR A 243 9.35 19.62 -11.20
CA THR A 243 8.97 18.73 -12.30
C THR A 243 7.89 17.74 -11.87
N VAL A 244 8.06 17.09 -10.70
CA VAL A 244 7.06 16.16 -10.12
C VAL A 244 6.13 16.95 -9.22
N ILE A 245 5.02 17.41 -9.78
CA ILE A 245 4.09 18.34 -9.10
C ILE A 245 3.02 17.65 -8.26
N LEU A 246 2.79 16.37 -8.52
CA LEU A 246 1.84 15.51 -7.80
C LEU A 246 2.32 14.06 -7.87
N SER A 247 2.23 13.36 -6.76
CA SER A 247 2.47 11.91 -6.70
C SER A 247 1.52 11.24 -5.69
N ILE A 248 1.47 9.91 -5.73
CA ILE A 248 0.76 9.13 -4.72
C ILE A 248 1.77 8.68 -3.66
N SER A 249 1.54 9.07 -2.41
CA SER A 249 2.32 8.60 -1.27
C SER A 249 1.77 7.28 -0.75
N LYS A 250 2.67 6.43 -0.26
CA LYS A 250 2.37 5.09 0.28
C LYS A 250 2.91 4.96 1.71
N ASP A 251 2.03 4.73 2.66
CA ASP A 251 2.39 4.42 4.06
C ASP A 251 2.51 2.89 4.22
N MET A 252 3.69 2.38 3.95
CA MET A 252 3.98 0.95 4.02
C MET A 252 3.96 0.41 5.46
N GLU A 253 4.33 1.23 6.45
CA GLU A 253 4.31 0.85 7.86
C GLU A 253 2.87 0.61 8.32
N LYS A 254 1.98 1.50 7.96
CA LYS A 254 0.55 1.37 8.23
C LYS A 254 -0.06 0.18 7.49
N ALA A 255 0.34 -0.09 6.25
CA ALA A 255 -0.13 -1.27 5.52
C ALA A 255 0.21 -2.58 6.26
N VAL A 256 1.45 -2.69 6.75
CA VAL A 256 1.90 -3.85 7.55
C VAL A 256 1.10 -3.95 8.85
N SER A 257 0.91 -2.84 9.57
CA SER A 257 0.13 -2.82 10.81
C SER A 257 -1.31 -3.27 10.59
N LEU A 258 -1.96 -2.79 9.52
CA LEU A 258 -3.33 -3.19 9.18
C LEU A 258 -3.43 -4.68 8.79
N MET A 259 -2.46 -5.21 8.04
CA MET A 259 -2.41 -6.64 7.73
C MET A 259 -2.34 -7.48 9.01
N ILE A 260 -1.41 -7.16 9.91
CA ILE A 260 -1.24 -7.86 11.18
C ILE A 260 -2.53 -7.80 12.01
N GLY A 261 -3.12 -6.61 12.13
CA GLY A 261 -4.36 -6.38 12.87
C GLY A 261 -5.51 -7.22 12.33
N LYS A 262 -5.74 -7.19 11.03
CA LYS A 262 -6.82 -7.94 10.38
C LYS A 262 -6.69 -9.46 10.58
N ILE A 263 -5.47 -9.99 10.49
CA ILE A 263 -5.23 -11.43 10.72
C ILE A 263 -5.42 -11.78 12.20
N LYS A 264 -4.96 -10.94 13.12
CA LYS A 264 -5.17 -11.13 14.57
C LYS A 264 -6.65 -11.12 14.96
N GLU A 265 -7.46 -10.30 14.32
CA GLU A 265 -8.91 -10.22 14.53
C GLU A 265 -9.70 -11.40 13.96
N GLY A 266 -9.04 -12.37 13.35
CA GLY A 266 -9.63 -13.58 12.80
C GLY A 266 -9.94 -13.52 11.30
N GLY A 267 -9.11 -12.81 10.54
CA GLY A 267 -9.08 -12.91 9.08
C GLY A 267 -8.76 -14.33 8.66
N ASN A 268 -9.78 -15.06 8.15
CA ASN A 268 -9.66 -16.50 7.90
C ASN A 268 -9.17 -16.84 6.50
N GLY A 269 -8.88 -15.84 5.66
CA GLY A 269 -8.43 -16.06 4.28
C GLY A 269 -9.55 -16.12 3.25
N GLY A 270 -9.17 -16.40 2.00
CA GLY A 270 -10.09 -16.43 0.85
C GLY A 270 -10.53 -15.06 0.35
N GLU A 271 -9.90 -13.96 0.79
CA GLU A 271 -10.30 -12.59 0.44
C GLU A 271 -9.12 -11.73 -0.02
N SER A 272 -9.42 -10.76 -0.91
CA SER A 272 -8.52 -9.69 -1.29
C SER A 272 -9.00 -8.37 -0.67
N ILE A 273 -8.12 -7.67 0.04
CA ILE A 273 -8.42 -6.43 0.75
C ILE A 273 -7.60 -5.29 0.12
N GLY A 274 -8.30 -4.32 -0.45
CA GLY A 274 -7.65 -3.11 -0.98
C GLY A 274 -7.24 -2.16 0.13
N LEU A 275 -5.96 -1.80 0.17
CA LEU A 275 -5.39 -0.79 1.05
C LEU A 275 -5.23 0.51 0.25
N GLY A 276 -5.96 1.54 0.62
CA GLY A 276 -6.00 2.74 -0.21
C GLY A 276 -6.26 4.02 0.57
N LEU A 277 -7.00 4.91 -0.08
CA LEU A 277 -7.35 6.21 0.48
C LEU A 277 -8.21 6.09 1.76
N LYS A 278 -9.15 5.13 1.80
CA LYS A 278 -10.04 4.92 2.97
C LYS A 278 -9.26 4.59 4.23
N ASP A 279 -8.27 3.74 4.10
CA ASP A 279 -7.43 3.29 5.21
C ASP A 279 -6.30 4.28 5.50
N SER A 280 -6.17 5.32 4.68
CA SER A 280 -5.05 6.27 4.71
C SER A 280 -3.68 5.60 4.56
N VAL A 281 -3.62 4.51 3.81
CA VAL A 281 -2.39 3.83 3.37
C VAL A 281 -1.84 4.51 2.12
N LEU A 282 -2.74 4.95 1.23
CA LEU A 282 -2.38 5.75 0.07
C LEU A 282 -2.99 7.16 0.20
N ASP A 283 -2.26 8.17 -0.25
CA ASP A 283 -2.74 9.56 -0.30
C ASP A 283 -2.05 10.36 -1.41
N LEU A 284 -2.62 11.53 -1.75
CA LEU A 284 -2.02 12.46 -2.70
C LEU A 284 -0.95 13.32 -2.01
N SER A 285 0.23 13.37 -2.60
CA SER A 285 1.31 14.27 -2.23
C SER A 285 1.46 15.38 -3.25
N TRP A 286 1.37 16.63 -2.79
CA TRP A 286 1.42 17.83 -3.61
C TRP A 286 2.74 18.59 -3.44
N PHE A 287 3.29 19.09 -4.55
CA PHE A 287 4.43 20.00 -4.50
C PHE A 287 3.97 21.40 -4.05
N ILE A 288 3.96 21.64 -2.74
CA ILE A 288 3.46 22.88 -2.13
C ILE A 288 4.43 23.51 -1.12
N ASN A 289 5.56 22.88 -0.87
CA ASN A 289 6.49 23.27 0.18
C ASN A 289 7.92 23.42 -0.36
N GLY A 290 8.72 24.18 0.36
CA GLY A 290 10.16 24.33 0.13
C GLY A 290 10.53 25.47 -0.82
N GLU A 291 11.83 25.70 -0.91
CA GLU A 291 12.42 26.80 -1.69
C GLU A 291 12.11 26.65 -3.19
N SER A 292 12.11 25.43 -3.69
CA SER A 292 11.78 25.13 -5.09
C SER A 292 10.35 25.48 -5.45
N PHE A 293 9.37 25.29 -4.54
CA PHE A 293 8.00 25.73 -4.75
C PHE A 293 7.91 27.25 -4.84
N MET A 294 8.68 27.97 -4.00
CA MET A 294 8.71 29.44 -4.03
C MET A 294 9.25 29.99 -5.35
N ASN A 295 10.04 29.21 -6.07
CA ASN A 295 10.64 29.57 -7.36
C ASN A 295 9.80 29.16 -8.59
N LEU A 296 8.68 28.42 -8.40
CA LEU A 296 7.74 28.13 -9.49
C LEU A 296 7.11 29.41 -10.03
N ASP A 297 6.69 29.34 -11.29
CA ASP A 297 5.84 30.37 -11.88
C ASP A 297 4.61 30.64 -11.00
N PRO A 298 4.27 31.93 -10.72
CA PRO A 298 3.13 32.30 -9.88
C PRO A 298 1.78 31.71 -10.36
N ALA A 299 1.57 31.59 -11.67
CA ALA A 299 0.36 31.00 -12.22
C ALA A 299 0.28 29.51 -11.88
N MET A 300 1.37 28.77 -12.02
CA MET A 300 1.41 27.35 -11.65
C MET A 300 1.24 27.14 -10.14
N LYS A 301 1.80 27.99 -9.28
CA LYS A 301 1.53 27.94 -7.83
C LYS A 301 0.04 28.05 -7.51
N THR A 302 -0.62 29.05 -8.12
CA THR A 302 -2.05 29.24 -7.93
C THR A 302 -2.82 28.01 -8.35
N LYS A 303 -2.54 27.47 -9.54
CA LYS A 303 -3.18 26.23 -10.02
C LYS A 303 -3.01 25.05 -9.09
N ILE A 304 -1.81 24.83 -8.55
CA ILE A 304 -1.55 23.74 -7.59
C ILE A 304 -2.40 23.93 -6.33
N ILE A 305 -2.47 25.14 -5.78
CA ILE A 305 -3.26 25.44 -4.59
C ILE A 305 -4.76 25.23 -4.85
N ASP A 306 -5.24 25.71 -5.98
CA ASP A 306 -6.66 25.61 -6.37
C ASP A 306 -7.03 24.14 -6.64
N ALA A 307 -6.22 23.40 -7.40
CA ALA A 307 -6.41 21.99 -7.66
C ALA A 307 -6.43 21.17 -6.36
N ARG A 308 -5.47 21.41 -5.45
CA ARG A 308 -5.44 20.77 -4.15
C ARG A 308 -6.71 21.03 -3.35
N SER A 309 -7.18 22.27 -3.34
CA SER A 309 -8.40 22.67 -2.62
C SER A 309 -9.64 22.00 -3.19
N LEU A 310 -9.76 21.93 -4.52
CA LEU A 310 -10.81 21.22 -5.22
C LEU A 310 -10.80 19.73 -4.87
N LEU A 311 -9.66 19.09 -5.03
CA LEU A 311 -9.53 17.64 -4.82
C LEU A 311 -9.67 17.24 -3.35
N HIS A 312 -9.42 18.14 -2.41
CA HIS A 312 -9.66 17.87 -0.99
C HIS A 312 -11.12 17.51 -0.71
N ARG A 313 -12.07 18.16 -1.37
CA ARG A 313 -13.50 17.85 -1.24
C ARG A 313 -13.82 16.46 -1.80
N TYR A 314 -13.40 16.16 -3.02
CA TYR A 314 -13.62 14.84 -3.64
C TYR A 314 -12.92 13.71 -2.85
N ARG A 315 -11.71 13.96 -2.38
CA ARG A 315 -10.98 13.04 -1.48
C ARG A 315 -11.78 12.74 -0.23
N TYR A 316 -12.38 13.75 0.39
CA TYR A 316 -13.21 13.59 1.58
C TYR A 316 -14.46 12.74 1.27
N GLU A 317 -15.15 13.00 0.18
CA GLU A 317 -16.32 12.23 -0.26
C GLU A 317 -15.99 10.76 -0.55
N ILE A 318 -14.88 10.50 -1.23
CA ILE A 318 -14.42 9.12 -1.48
C ILE A 318 -14.09 8.39 -0.17
N LYS A 319 -13.46 9.08 0.78
CA LYS A 319 -13.03 8.50 2.06
C LYS A 319 -14.21 8.22 2.99
N ASN A 320 -15.18 9.09 3.06
CA ASN A 320 -16.24 9.08 4.08
C ASN A 320 -17.64 8.80 3.52
N GLY A 321 -17.80 8.73 2.21
CA GLY A 321 -19.08 8.69 1.52
C GLY A 321 -19.71 10.09 1.32
N PRO A 322 -20.77 10.19 0.49
CA PRO A 322 -21.47 11.45 0.29
C PRO A 322 -22.06 11.94 1.63
N GLN A 323 -21.95 13.25 1.87
CA GLN A 323 -22.67 13.89 2.97
C GLN A 323 -24.14 14.01 2.55
N GLU A 324 -25.05 13.43 3.34
CA GLU A 324 -26.49 13.59 3.19
C GLU A 324 -26.92 15.05 3.44
#